data_ca88acdb7c8219a5bd634ceb6d1e11f8
#
_entry.id   ca88acdb7c8219a5bd634ceb6d1e11f8
#
_cell.length_a   1.000
_cell.length_b   1.000
_cell.length_c   1.000
_cell.angle_alpha   90.00
_cell.angle_beta   90.00
_cell.angle_gamma   90.00
#
_symmetry.space_group_name_H-M   'P 1'
#
loop_
_entity.id
_entity.type
_entity.pdbx_description
1 polymer ?
#
loop_
_entity_poly.entity_id
_entity_poly.type
_entity_poly.pdbx_seq_one_letter_code
_entity_poly.pdbx_strand_id
1 'polypeptide(L)'
;MFRKRFRQQIPELNTTSTADISFMLLIFFLVTSSMDTDKGLLRQMAPPPVEHQQPQDVNKDLVMRVELDAHDQLTCDGRMVTLQELSEAVVSMATVNRTEHIVAVQADRETTYEAYFRMQDALVGAYHQLREQYSQKHYGRPYHRLTADERSLVNDYYPQRISESLQEKGGGQ
;
A
#
# COMPACT_ATOMS: atom_id res chain seq x y z
N MET A 1 -46.19 -73.19 -2.87
CA MET A 1 -44.95 -72.94 -2.11
C MET A 1 -44.50 -71.50 -2.45
N PHE A 2 -44.94 -70.49 -1.67
CA PHE A 2 -44.68 -69.06 -1.94
C PHE A 2 -43.42 -68.64 -1.18
N ARG A 3 -42.38 -68.31 -1.97
CA ARG A 3 -41.14 -67.70 -1.44
C ARG A 3 -41.44 -66.28 -1.01
N LYS A 4 -41.39 -65.94 0.35
CA LYS A 4 -41.38 -64.63 0.86
C LYS A 4 -40.08 -63.95 0.47
N ARG A 5 -40.16 -62.92 -0.40
CA ARG A 5 -39.03 -62.00 -0.64
C ARG A 5 -38.80 -61.13 0.58
N PHE A 6 -37.68 -61.31 1.26
CA PHE A 6 -37.21 -60.38 2.29
C PHE A 6 -36.86 -59.06 1.59
N ARG A 7 -37.62 -58.01 1.83
CA ARG A 7 -37.22 -56.65 1.51
C ARG A 7 -36.08 -56.29 2.48
N GLN A 8 -34.87 -56.17 1.96
CA GLN A 8 -33.78 -55.54 2.65
C GLN A 8 -34.15 -54.07 2.83
N GLN A 9 -34.36 -53.64 4.07
CA GLN A 9 -34.46 -52.22 4.41
C GLN A 9 -33.07 -51.64 4.26
N ILE A 10 -32.90 -50.72 3.32
CA ILE A 10 -31.67 -49.91 3.17
C ILE A 10 -31.66 -49.00 4.37
N PRO A 11 -30.56 -48.95 5.19
CA PRO A 11 -30.46 -48.03 6.30
C PRO A 11 -30.59 -46.61 5.76
N GLU A 12 -31.57 -45.86 6.25
CA GLU A 12 -31.68 -44.44 5.94
C GLU A 12 -30.45 -43.71 6.54
N LEU A 13 -29.69 -43.10 5.66
CA LEU A 13 -28.59 -42.23 6.09
C LEU A 13 -29.17 -41.07 6.93
N ASN A 14 -28.68 -40.90 8.12
CA ASN A 14 -29.08 -39.82 9.00
C ASN A 14 -28.51 -38.49 8.43
N THR A 15 -29.27 -37.84 7.55
CA THR A 15 -28.91 -36.60 6.87
C THR A 15 -28.78 -35.41 7.83
N THR A 16 -29.39 -35.51 9.02
CA THR A 16 -29.34 -34.46 10.06
C THR A 16 -27.92 -34.27 10.59
N SER A 17 -27.20 -35.37 10.83
CA SER A 17 -25.81 -35.29 11.31
C SER A 17 -24.84 -34.73 10.25
N THR A 18 -25.07 -35.08 8.97
CA THR A 18 -24.27 -34.55 7.86
C THR A 18 -24.54 -33.06 7.60
N ALA A 19 -25.79 -32.63 7.77
CA ALA A 19 -26.16 -31.22 7.67
C ALA A 19 -25.50 -30.38 8.77
N ASP A 20 -25.44 -30.87 10.01
CA ASP A 20 -24.80 -30.18 11.12
C ASP A 20 -23.30 -30.02 10.91
N ILE A 21 -22.60 -31.08 10.47
CA ILE A 21 -21.18 -31.01 10.15
C ILE A 21 -20.92 -30.00 9.01
N SER A 22 -21.77 -30.01 7.98
CA SER A 22 -21.65 -29.07 6.86
C SER A 22 -21.87 -27.63 7.29
N PHE A 23 -22.82 -27.40 8.20
CA PHE A 23 -23.12 -26.09 8.76
C PHE A 23 -21.98 -25.58 9.64
N MET A 24 -21.40 -26.43 10.49
CA MET A 24 -20.25 -26.10 11.32
C MET A 24 -18.99 -25.78 10.48
N LEU A 25 -18.76 -26.55 9.40
CA LEU A 25 -17.70 -26.25 8.46
C LEU A 25 -17.92 -24.90 7.77
N LEU A 26 -19.13 -24.58 7.38
CA LEU A 26 -19.49 -23.31 6.74
C LEU A 26 -19.25 -22.13 7.68
N ILE A 27 -19.67 -22.22 8.95
CA ILE A 27 -19.40 -21.20 9.97
C ILE A 27 -17.89 -21.07 10.22
N PHE A 28 -17.18 -22.21 10.31
CA PHE A 28 -15.74 -22.22 10.51
C PHE A 28 -15.02 -21.48 9.38
N PHE A 29 -15.36 -21.77 8.11
CA PHE A 29 -14.81 -21.06 6.98
C PHE A 29 -15.22 -19.59 6.93
N LEU A 30 -16.42 -19.24 7.35
CA LEU A 30 -16.88 -17.85 7.39
C LEU A 30 -16.11 -17.06 8.46
N VAL A 31 -15.83 -17.63 9.62
CA VAL A 31 -15.03 -17.01 10.67
C VAL A 31 -13.54 -16.94 10.30
N THR A 32 -12.98 -18.00 9.71
CA THR A 32 -11.58 -18.00 9.27
C THR A 32 -11.36 -17.20 8.00
N SER A 33 -12.38 -16.99 7.17
CA SER A 33 -12.33 -16.15 5.96
C SER A 33 -12.47 -14.67 6.27
N SER A 34 -12.79 -14.28 7.51
CA SER A 34 -12.63 -12.91 7.99
C SER A 34 -11.14 -12.65 8.26
N MET A 35 -10.30 -12.89 7.23
CA MET A 35 -8.94 -12.40 7.23
C MET A 35 -9.02 -10.89 7.27
N ASP A 36 -8.37 -10.31 8.27
CA ASP A 36 -8.02 -8.89 8.26
C ASP A 36 -7.55 -8.56 6.85
N THR A 37 -8.26 -7.67 6.21
CA THR A 37 -7.75 -7.05 4.99
C THR A 37 -6.41 -6.47 5.40
N ASP A 38 -5.33 -7.17 5.02
CA ASP A 38 -3.99 -6.63 5.15
C ASP A 38 -4.07 -5.19 4.67
N LYS A 39 -3.82 -4.27 5.58
CA LYS A 39 -3.67 -2.85 5.27
C LYS A 39 -2.34 -2.69 4.53
N GLY A 40 -2.26 -3.34 3.38
CA GLY A 40 -1.17 -3.16 2.46
C GLY A 40 -1.16 -1.71 1.98
N LEU A 41 0.01 -1.14 1.85
CA LEU A 41 0.19 0.13 1.16
C LEU A 41 -0.38 -0.01 -0.25
N LEU A 42 -1.52 0.62 -0.50
CA LEU A 42 -2.10 0.74 -1.84
C LEU A 42 -1.16 1.59 -2.66
N ARG A 43 -0.28 0.93 -3.38
CA ARG A 43 0.71 1.55 -4.24
C ARG A 43 0.32 1.35 -5.68
N GLN A 44 0.10 2.43 -6.38
CA GLN A 44 -0.05 2.40 -7.83
C GLN A 44 1.36 2.17 -8.39
N MET A 45 1.64 0.93 -8.82
CA MET A 45 2.89 0.65 -9.53
C MET A 45 2.99 1.56 -10.75
N ALA A 46 4.16 2.15 -10.94
CA ALA A 46 4.45 2.83 -12.20
C ALA A 46 4.27 1.85 -13.37
N PRO A 47 3.64 2.27 -14.48
CA PRO A 47 3.53 1.42 -15.65
C PRO A 47 4.94 0.98 -16.11
N PRO A 48 5.08 -0.22 -16.66
CA PRO A 48 6.38 -0.69 -17.14
C PRO A 48 6.97 0.32 -18.12
N PRO A 49 8.30 0.53 -18.13
CA PRO A 49 8.92 1.50 -19.01
C PRO A 49 8.58 1.16 -20.46
N VAL A 50 7.86 2.06 -21.11
CA VAL A 50 7.62 1.97 -22.56
C VAL A 50 8.92 2.43 -23.21
N GLU A 51 9.54 1.59 -24.01
CA GLU A 51 10.87 1.76 -24.62
C GLU A 51 11.08 3.04 -25.48
N HIS A 52 10.12 3.96 -25.54
CA HIS A 52 10.17 5.19 -26.33
C HIS A 52 9.62 6.43 -25.61
N GLN A 53 9.66 6.49 -24.26
CA GLN A 53 9.51 7.81 -23.66
C GLN A 53 10.84 8.55 -23.83
N GLN A 54 10.85 9.54 -24.74
CA GLN A 54 11.87 10.59 -24.75
C GLN A 54 12.01 11.08 -23.29
N PRO A 55 13.25 11.27 -22.78
CA PRO A 55 13.44 11.82 -21.46
C PRO A 55 12.68 13.15 -21.42
N GLN A 56 11.52 13.16 -20.77
CA GLN A 56 10.89 14.43 -20.41
C GLN A 56 11.92 15.11 -19.50
N ASP A 57 12.26 16.32 -19.86
CA ASP A 57 13.16 17.17 -19.08
C ASP A 57 12.45 17.46 -17.75
N VAL A 58 12.55 16.50 -16.82
CA VAL A 58 11.95 16.61 -15.49
C VAL A 58 12.74 17.70 -14.79
N ASN A 59 12.08 18.80 -14.51
CA ASN A 59 12.69 19.89 -13.77
C ASN A 59 13.26 19.34 -12.45
N LYS A 60 14.59 19.39 -12.32
CA LYS A 60 15.29 18.79 -11.17
C LYS A 60 14.84 19.38 -9.83
N ASP A 61 14.32 20.59 -9.84
CA ASP A 61 13.79 21.27 -8.64
C ASP A 61 12.47 20.68 -8.15
N LEU A 62 11.81 19.87 -8.98
CA LEU A 62 10.56 19.18 -8.64
C LEU A 62 10.78 17.72 -8.18
N VAL A 63 12.02 17.25 -8.17
CA VAL A 63 12.37 15.88 -7.78
C VAL A 63 13.18 15.89 -6.49
N MET A 64 12.61 15.34 -5.43
CA MET A 64 13.30 15.03 -4.17
C MET A 64 13.88 13.62 -4.26
N ARG A 65 15.17 13.48 -4.06
CA ARG A 65 15.83 12.17 -4.03
C ARG A 65 15.97 11.68 -2.61
N VAL A 66 15.39 10.54 -2.35
CA VAL A 66 15.47 9.85 -1.06
C VAL A 66 16.24 8.56 -1.28
N GLU A 67 17.37 8.42 -0.62
CA GLU A 67 18.24 7.26 -0.77
C GLU A 67 18.42 6.58 0.59
N LEU A 68 18.36 5.25 0.57
CA LEU A 68 18.61 4.42 1.73
C LEU A 68 19.73 3.44 1.37
N ASP A 69 20.84 3.55 2.08
CA ASP A 69 22.05 2.78 1.78
C ASP A 69 22.06 1.39 2.44
N ALA A 70 23.10 0.60 2.14
CA ALA A 70 23.33 -0.73 2.71
C ALA A 70 23.52 -0.75 4.24
N HIS A 71 23.75 0.41 4.86
CA HIS A 71 23.91 0.58 6.31
C HIS A 71 22.69 1.20 6.98
N ASP A 72 21.55 1.20 6.28
CA ASP A 72 20.29 1.79 6.73
C ASP A 72 20.38 3.31 6.96
N GLN A 73 21.34 3.99 6.31
CA GLN A 73 21.47 5.42 6.39
C GLN A 73 20.54 6.10 5.38
N LEU A 74 19.70 6.99 5.90
CA LEU A 74 18.74 7.74 5.12
C LEU A 74 19.31 9.08 4.68
N THR A 75 19.28 9.35 3.39
CA THR A 75 19.68 10.65 2.82
C THR A 75 18.54 11.24 1.98
N CYS A 76 18.47 12.57 2.00
CA CYS A 76 17.55 13.35 1.18
C CYS A 76 18.37 14.41 0.44
N ASP A 77 18.35 14.35 -0.91
CA ASP A 77 19.15 15.21 -1.78
C ASP A 77 20.65 15.26 -1.38
N GLY A 78 21.18 14.08 -0.98
CA GLY A 78 22.57 13.90 -0.58
C GLY A 78 22.91 14.36 0.83
N ARG A 79 21.92 14.73 1.66
CA ARG A 79 22.10 15.08 3.08
C ARG A 79 21.52 14.00 3.97
N MET A 80 22.24 13.58 5.00
CA MET A 80 21.70 12.67 5.99
C MET A 80 20.53 13.34 6.73
N VAL A 81 19.42 12.63 6.84
CA VAL A 81 18.20 13.12 7.47
C VAL A 81 17.60 12.06 8.38
N THR A 82 16.88 12.49 9.39
CA THR A 82 16.02 11.63 10.19
C THR A 82 14.67 11.38 9.48
N LEU A 83 13.94 10.37 9.91
CA LEU A 83 12.59 10.09 9.38
C LEU A 83 11.63 11.27 9.56
N GLN A 84 11.79 12.02 10.66
CA GLN A 84 10.98 13.21 10.91
C GLN A 84 11.33 14.33 9.93
N GLU A 85 12.62 14.62 9.74
CA GLU A 85 13.08 15.63 8.77
C GLU A 85 12.67 15.26 7.35
N LEU A 86 12.71 13.99 6.98
CA LEU A 86 12.19 13.51 5.71
C LEU A 86 10.69 13.82 5.55
N SER A 87 9.89 13.51 6.57
CA SER A 87 8.46 13.79 6.55
C SER A 87 8.17 15.27 6.39
N GLU A 88 8.88 16.14 7.13
CA GLU A 88 8.76 17.59 7.05
C GLU A 88 9.16 18.13 5.66
N ALA A 89 10.24 17.59 5.09
CA ALA A 89 10.71 17.96 3.76
C ALA A 89 9.65 17.59 2.68
N VAL A 90 9.07 16.40 2.76
CA VAL A 90 7.99 15.96 1.83
C VAL A 90 6.77 16.86 1.98
N VAL A 91 6.35 17.17 3.22
CA VAL A 91 5.22 18.08 3.49
C VAL A 91 5.49 19.47 2.88
N SER A 92 6.68 20.01 3.08
CA SER A 92 7.08 21.31 2.54
C SER A 92 7.06 21.30 1.00
N MET A 93 7.70 20.33 0.38
CA MET A 93 7.77 20.20 -1.07
C MET A 93 6.39 20.03 -1.70
N ALA A 94 5.57 19.12 -1.16
CA ALA A 94 4.22 18.87 -1.68
C ALA A 94 3.27 20.07 -1.45
N THR A 95 3.49 20.86 -0.42
CA THR A 95 2.72 22.09 -0.20
C THR A 95 3.00 23.14 -1.26
N VAL A 96 4.27 23.29 -1.67
CA VAL A 96 4.69 24.27 -2.69
C VAL A 96 4.32 23.79 -4.10
N ASN A 97 4.70 22.57 -4.45
CA ASN A 97 4.64 22.05 -5.83
C ASN A 97 3.38 21.22 -6.12
N ARG A 98 2.56 20.95 -5.12
CA ARG A 98 1.26 20.22 -5.24
C ARG A 98 1.36 18.96 -6.10
N THR A 99 0.84 19.02 -7.35
CA THR A 99 0.77 17.90 -8.28
C THR A 99 2.04 17.66 -9.08
N GLU A 100 3.01 18.57 -9.07
CA GLU A 100 4.19 18.49 -9.94
C GLU A 100 5.40 17.85 -9.26
N HIS A 101 5.40 17.75 -7.90
CA HIS A 101 6.51 17.14 -7.17
C HIS A 101 6.60 15.63 -7.42
N ILE A 102 7.82 15.11 -7.36
CA ILE A 102 8.12 13.67 -7.42
C ILE A 102 9.08 13.34 -6.29
N VAL A 103 8.76 12.34 -5.48
CA VAL A 103 9.69 11.77 -4.50
C VAL A 103 10.30 10.51 -5.11
N ALA A 104 11.56 10.62 -5.54
CA ALA A 104 12.31 9.50 -6.10
C ALA A 104 13.01 8.74 -4.97
N VAL A 105 12.57 7.53 -4.71
CA VAL A 105 13.11 6.66 -3.65
C VAL A 105 14.04 5.64 -4.27
N GLN A 106 15.23 5.52 -3.71
CA GLN A 106 16.24 4.55 -4.10
C GLN A 106 16.73 3.81 -2.85
N ALA A 107 16.56 2.50 -2.82
CA ALA A 107 17.04 1.67 -1.72
C ALA A 107 18.10 0.69 -2.23
N ASP A 108 19.15 0.48 -1.43
CA ASP A 108 20.13 -0.56 -1.69
C ASP A 108 19.52 -1.94 -1.41
N ARG A 109 20.00 -2.97 -2.08
CA ARG A 109 19.53 -4.36 -1.91
C ARG A 109 19.90 -4.94 -0.54
N GLU A 110 20.93 -4.42 0.07
CA GLU A 110 21.43 -4.87 1.38
C GLU A 110 20.75 -4.12 2.55
N THR A 111 19.90 -3.11 2.24
CA THR A 111 19.09 -2.40 3.24
C THR A 111 18.16 -3.35 3.98
N THR A 112 18.02 -3.16 5.29
CA THR A 112 17.09 -3.96 6.08
C THR A 112 15.64 -3.62 5.72
N TYR A 113 14.78 -4.65 5.75
CA TYR A 113 13.35 -4.46 5.52
C TYR A 113 12.72 -3.47 6.51
N GLU A 114 13.20 -3.47 7.75
CA GLU A 114 12.70 -2.55 8.78
C GLU A 114 13.01 -1.10 8.48
N ALA A 115 14.24 -0.78 8.06
CA ALA A 115 14.62 0.59 7.69
C ALA A 115 13.84 1.07 6.47
N TYR A 116 13.70 0.20 5.46
CA TYR A 116 12.88 0.48 4.28
C TYR A 116 11.42 0.74 4.64
N PHE A 117 10.83 -0.10 5.50
CA PHE A 117 9.43 0.05 5.93
C PHE A 117 9.21 1.35 6.70
N ARG A 118 10.12 1.69 7.64
CA ARG A 118 10.05 2.95 8.40
C ARG A 118 10.15 4.19 7.49
N MET A 119 11.00 4.15 6.49
CA MET A 119 11.08 5.21 5.49
C MET A 119 9.77 5.34 4.71
N GLN A 120 9.20 4.22 4.26
CA GLN A 120 7.91 4.21 3.55
C GLN A 120 6.77 4.75 4.42
N ASP A 121 6.73 4.35 5.69
CA ASP A 121 5.72 4.82 6.64
C ASP A 121 5.83 6.34 6.87
N ALA A 122 7.05 6.87 6.98
CA ALA A 122 7.29 8.31 7.09
C ALA A 122 6.81 9.07 5.84
N LEU A 123 7.08 8.55 4.64
CA LEU A 123 6.61 9.15 3.38
C LEU A 123 5.09 9.15 3.28
N VAL A 124 4.44 8.01 3.53
CA VAL A 124 2.98 7.89 3.50
C VAL A 124 2.35 8.76 4.58
N GLY A 125 2.94 8.78 5.78
CA GLY A 125 2.51 9.62 6.90
C GLY A 125 2.52 11.10 6.56
N ALA A 126 3.53 11.59 5.83
CA ALA A 126 3.61 12.96 5.35
C ALA A 126 2.41 13.35 4.46
N TYR A 127 2.03 12.49 3.50
CA TYR A 127 0.85 12.72 2.67
C TYR A 127 -0.45 12.64 3.46
N HIS A 128 -0.54 11.73 4.44
CA HIS A 128 -1.69 11.67 5.34
C HIS A 128 -1.85 12.97 6.13
N GLN A 129 -0.77 13.50 6.67
CA GLN A 129 -0.77 14.76 7.40
C GLN A 129 -1.24 15.93 6.52
N LEU A 130 -0.75 16.03 5.29
CA LEU A 130 -1.18 17.04 4.32
C LEU A 130 -2.68 16.96 4.03
N ARG A 131 -3.17 15.77 3.74
CA ARG A 131 -4.58 15.53 3.43
C ARG A 131 -5.48 15.81 4.63
N GLU A 132 -5.02 15.47 5.84
CA GLU A 132 -5.75 15.78 7.08
C GLU A 132 -5.83 17.29 7.29
N GLN A 133 -4.71 18.03 7.18
CA GLN A 133 -4.68 19.47 7.32
C GLN A 133 -5.57 20.17 6.29
N TYR A 134 -5.52 19.72 5.04
CA TYR A 134 -6.36 20.25 3.97
C TYR A 134 -7.84 19.99 4.24
N SER A 135 -8.18 18.77 4.67
CA SER A 135 -9.54 18.37 5.01
C SER A 135 -10.13 19.22 6.14
N GLN A 136 -9.38 19.40 7.22
CA GLN A 136 -9.78 20.24 8.35
C GLN A 136 -10.02 21.70 7.91
N LYS A 137 -9.13 22.24 7.09
CA LYS A 137 -9.21 23.63 6.61
C LYS A 137 -10.38 23.88 5.65
N HIS A 138 -10.64 22.94 4.72
CA HIS A 138 -11.62 23.15 3.64
C HIS A 138 -13.00 22.59 3.94
N TYR A 139 -13.07 21.49 4.70
CA TYR A 139 -14.33 20.78 4.99
C TYR A 139 -14.72 20.85 6.48
N GLY A 140 -13.85 21.38 7.37
CA GLY A 140 -14.09 21.46 8.80
C GLY A 140 -14.20 20.11 9.51
N ARG A 141 -13.74 19.04 8.89
CA ARG A 141 -13.81 17.66 9.40
C ARG A 141 -12.60 16.84 8.97
N PRO A 142 -12.24 15.81 9.75
CA PRO A 142 -11.07 14.97 9.49
C PRO A 142 -11.24 14.17 8.18
N TYR A 143 -10.12 13.87 7.51
CA TYR A 143 -10.07 13.19 6.22
C TYR A 143 -10.84 11.88 6.19
N HIS A 144 -10.79 11.07 7.27
CA HIS A 144 -11.50 9.78 7.33
C HIS A 144 -13.04 9.92 7.35
N ARG A 145 -13.58 11.12 7.70
CA ARG A 145 -15.02 11.42 7.71
C ARG A 145 -15.52 12.05 6.42
N LEU A 146 -14.67 12.28 5.44
CA LEU A 146 -15.05 12.77 4.14
C LEU A 146 -15.81 11.71 3.34
N THR A 147 -16.69 12.14 2.45
CA THR A 147 -17.33 11.28 1.45
C THR A 147 -16.30 10.75 0.44
N ALA A 148 -16.65 9.75 -0.35
CA ALA A 148 -15.75 9.18 -1.37
C ALA A 148 -15.32 10.25 -2.39
N ASP A 149 -16.25 11.08 -2.84
CA ASP A 149 -15.99 12.14 -3.83
C ASP A 149 -15.06 13.21 -3.24
N GLU A 150 -15.32 13.66 -2.00
CA GLU A 150 -14.47 14.64 -1.32
C GLU A 150 -13.06 14.10 -1.09
N ARG A 151 -12.92 12.81 -0.71
CA ARG A 151 -11.60 12.18 -0.58
C ARG A 151 -10.85 12.11 -1.90
N SER A 152 -11.57 11.85 -3.02
CA SER A 152 -10.96 11.87 -4.34
C SER A 152 -10.40 13.26 -4.67
N LEU A 153 -11.16 14.32 -4.43
CA LEU A 153 -10.71 15.70 -4.64
C LEU A 153 -9.47 16.05 -3.80
N VAL A 154 -9.44 15.61 -2.53
CA VAL A 154 -8.26 15.82 -1.66
C VAL A 154 -7.05 15.02 -2.15
N ASN A 155 -7.25 13.80 -2.64
CA ASN A 155 -6.18 12.97 -3.21
C ASN A 155 -5.63 13.56 -4.51
N ASP A 156 -6.50 14.13 -5.35
CA ASP A 156 -6.10 14.79 -6.60
C ASP A 156 -5.35 16.10 -6.32
N TYR A 157 -5.66 16.76 -5.21
CA TYR A 157 -4.98 17.99 -4.79
C TYR A 157 -3.59 17.72 -4.23
N TYR A 158 -3.42 16.63 -3.46
CA TYR A 158 -2.15 16.14 -2.92
C TYR A 158 -1.93 14.68 -3.34
N PRO A 159 -1.60 14.42 -4.61
CA PRO A 159 -1.33 13.08 -5.09
C PRO A 159 -0.03 12.55 -4.49
N GLN A 160 -0.04 11.28 -4.12
CA GLN A 160 1.15 10.59 -3.64
C GLN A 160 2.02 10.20 -4.83
N ARG A 161 3.00 11.03 -5.18
CA ARG A 161 3.90 10.84 -6.31
C ARG A 161 5.25 10.32 -5.86
N ILE A 162 5.28 9.05 -5.47
CA ILE A 162 6.49 8.33 -5.09
C ILE A 162 6.89 7.43 -6.25
N SER A 163 8.11 7.62 -6.77
CA SER A 163 8.72 6.77 -7.78
C SER A 163 9.83 5.96 -7.12
N GLU A 164 9.87 4.66 -7.33
CA GLU A 164 10.92 3.80 -6.79
C GLU A 164 11.79 3.23 -7.87
N SER A 165 13.09 3.19 -7.58
CA SER A 165 14.07 2.43 -8.33
C SER A 165 14.92 1.61 -7.35
N LEU A 166 15.14 0.33 -7.67
CA LEU A 166 16.16 -0.45 -6.99
C LEU A 166 17.52 -0.08 -7.61
N GLN A 167 18.54 0.14 -6.77
CA GLN A 167 19.90 0.27 -7.29
C GLN A 167 20.30 -1.07 -7.92
N GLU A 168 20.43 -1.07 -9.24
CA GLU A 168 21.25 -2.10 -9.87
C GLU A 168 22.70 -1.77 -9.55
N LYS A 169 23.42 -2.74 -8.98
CA LYS A 169 24.87 -2.67 -8.81
C LYS A 169 25.45 -2.31 -10.17
N GLY A 170 25.83 -1.05 -10.36
CA GLY A 170 26.55 -0.62 -11.54
C GLY A 170 27.72 -1.54 -11.72
N GLY A 171 27.71 -2.34 -12.80
CA GLY A 171 28.86 -3.12 -13.22
C GLY A 171 30.00 -2.16 -13.48
N GLY A 172 30.92 -2.09 -12.52
CA GLY A 172 32.21 -1.47 -12.73
C GLY A 172 32.94 -2.27 -13.80
N GLN A 173 33.20 -1.66 -14.93
CA GLN A 173 34.34 -2.01 -15.77
C GLN A 173 35.54 -1.23 -15.30
#